data_a50db804b0f54a91e21e67b0b323de2f
#
_entry.id   a50db804b0f54a91e21e67b0b323de2f
#
_cell.length_a   1.000
_cell.length_b   1.000
_cell.length_c   1.000
_cell.angle_alpha   90.00
_cell.angle_beta   90.00
_cell.angle_gamma   90.00
#
_symmetry.space_group_name_H-M   'P 1'
#
loop_
_entity.id
_entity.type
_entity.pdbx_description
1 polymer ?
#
loop_
_entity_poly.entity_id
_entity_poly.type
_entity_poly.pdbx_seq_one_letter_code
_entity_poly.pdbx_strand_id
1 'polypeptide(L)'
;MADEKPTLLVAKGVISRLGGAERDLLRRLPHLTNWFSVSVATLSSCEELEHLCEEHEINLYKPRDPWFPPNSAISQIFDSVHRTSKQAWKNCGSLISDIASFDYFHIISGDGYLAMLELVPSGKPAHLYLLEPHRGLHEDSLHRNLNGDLRRPKLLTNILLSRARKNDLTIVKRFGRRTNTIISGNSSYTANRIKEVYDIDCDYLHPCVDANEYTSSTNNVTNPYPNSSVMQYV
;
A
#
# COMPACT_ATOMS: atom_id res chain seq x y z
N MET A 1 -22.62 -0.99 -29.62
CA MET A 1 -21.20 -1.07 -29.26
C MET A 1 -21.20 -1.24 -27.74
N ALA A 2 -20.66 -2.32 -27.19
CA ALA A 2 -20.46 -2.39 -25.75
C ALA A 2 -19.43 -1.30 -25.40
N ASP A 3 -19.77 -0.40 -24.48
CA ASP A 3 -18.81 0.57 -23.97
C ASP A 3 -17.63 -0.18 -23.39
N GLU A 4 -16.45 0.07 -23.94
CA GLU A 4 -15.19 -0.52 -23.46
C GLU A 4 -14.95 -0.01 -22.02
N LYS A 5 -14.72 -0.93 -21.08
CA LYS A 5 -14.47 -0.54 -19.68
C LYS A 5 -13.22 0.31 -19.58
N PRO A 6 -13.23 1.38 -18.77
CA PRO A 6 -12.02 2.16 -18.55
C PRO A 6 -10.93 1.32 -17.89
N THR A 7 -9.68 1.63 -18.20
CA THR A 7 -8.52 0.89 -17.72
C THR A 7 -8.06 1.38 -16.35
N LEU A 8 -7.80 0.45 -15.42
CA LEU A 8 -7.34 0.73 -14.07
C LEU A 8 -6.03 -0.01 -13.77
N LEU A 9 -5.00 0.73 -13.40
CA LEU A 9 -3.79 0.14 -12.81
C LEU A 9 -3.88 0.16 -11.28
N VAL A 10 -3.88 -1.02 -10.67
CA VAL A 10 -3.75 -1.18 -9.21
C VAL A 10 -2.29 -1.51 -8.90
N ALA A 11 -1.63 -0.71 -8.06
CA ALA A 11 -0.22 -0.90 -7.73
C ALA A 11 0.01 -1.05 -6.23
N LYS A 12 0.72 -2.12 -5.84
CA LYS A 12 1.21 -2.36 -4.49
C LYS A 12 2.59 -3.01 -4.56
N GLY A 13 3.57 -2.46 -3.83
CA GLY A 13 4.97 -2.87 -3.97
C GLY A 13 5.20 -4.34 -3.64
N VAL A 14 5.05 -4.75 -2.39
CA VAL A 14 5.33 -6.14 -1.98
C VAL A 14 4.04 -6.83 -1.57
N ILE A 15 3.75 -7.98 -2.20
CA ILE A 15 2.58 -8.84 -1.92
C ILE A 15 3.07 -10.30 -1.69
N SER A 16 4.21 -10.46 -1.06
CA SER A 16 4.79 -11.79 -0.82
C SER A 16 4.28 -12.47 0.46
N ARG A 17 3.57 -11.74 1.32
CA ARG A 17 2.95 -12.26 2.54
C ARG A 17 1.56 -11.66 2.69
N LEU A 18 0.57 -12.49 2.97
CA LEU A 18 -0.80 -12.05 3.12
C LEU A 18 -1.04 -11.43 4.50
N GLY A 19 -0.77 -10.13 4.61
CA GLY A 19 -1.25 -9.30 5.71
C GLY A 19 -2.68 -8.82 5.49
N GLY A 20 -3.15 -7.91 6.36
CA GLY A 20 -4.50 -7.34 6.24
C GLY A 20 -4.71 -6.56 4.93
N ALA A 21 -3.72 -5.78 4.53
CA ALA A 21 -3.79 -4.97 3.32
C ALA A 21 -3.77 -5.80 2.03
N GLU A 22 -3.01 -6.90 2.02
CA GLU A 22 -2.95 -7.82 0.89
C GLU A 22 -4.26 -8.56 0.74
N ARG A 23 -4.82 -9.08 1.83
CA ARG A 23 -6.14 -9.75 1.82
C ARG A 23 -7.26 -8.81 1.39
N ASP A 24 -7.25 -7.57 1.84
CA ASP A 24 -8.19 -6.53 1.41
C ASP A 24 -8.08 -6.28 -0.10
N LEU A 25 -6.87 -6.21 -0.65
CA LEU A 25 -6.64 -6.08 -2.07
C LEU A 25 -7.19 -7.30 -2.84
N LEU A 26 -6.83 -8.52 -2.44
CA LEU A 26 -7.29 -9.73 -3.11
C LEU A 26 -8.82 -9.84 -3.14
N ARG A 27 -9.51 -9.45 -2.05
CA ARG A 27 -10.97 -9.42 -2.01
C ARG A 27 -11.58 -8.40 -2.97
N ARG A 28 -10.93 -7.25 -3.14
CA ARG A 28 -11.45 -6.16 -3.99
C ARG A 28 -11.21 -6.38 -5.48
N LEU A 29 -10.13 -7.03 -5.87
CA LEU A 29 -9.76 -7.19 -7.28
C LEU A 29 -10.88 -7.78 -8.15
N PRO A 30 -11.55 -8.89 -7.79
CA PRO A 30 -12.66 -9.44 -8.57
C PRO A 30 -13.83 -8.47 -8.75
N HIS A 31 -14.13 -7.68 -7.72
CA HIS A 31 -15.21 -6.69 -7.80
C HIS A 31 -14.85 -5.51 -8.70
N LEU A 32 -13.59 -5.10 -8.73
CA LEU A 32 -13.13 -4.01 -9.61
C LEU A 32 -13.25 -4.39 -11.10
N THR A 33 -13.11 -5.67 -11.46
CA THR A 33 -13.27 -6.12 -12.85
C THR A 33 -14.69 -5.93 -13.39
N ASN A 34 -15.68 -5.76 -12.53
CA ASN A 34 -17.04 -5.44 -12.96
C ASN A 34 -17.14 -4.05 -13.63
N TRP A 35 -16.25 -3.11 -13.23
CA TRP A 35 -16.32 -1.71 -13.63
C TRP A 35 -15.14 -1.27 -14.51
N PHE A 36 -14.00 -1.98 -14.40
CA PHE A 36 -12.75 -1.61 -15.04
C PHE A 36 -12.11 -2.80 -15.76
N SER A 37 -11.34 -2.51 -16.81
CA SER A 37 -10.30 -3.40 -17.30
C SER A 37 -9.10 -3.26 -16.35
N VAL A 38 -8.95 -4.23 -15.42
CA VAL A 38 -7.98 -4.13 -14.31
C VAL A 38 -6.64 -4.72 -14.71
N SER A 39 -5.57 -4.02 -14.36
CA SER A 39 -4.21 -4.56 -14.33
C SER A 39 -3.61 -4.36 -12.95
N VAL A 40 -2.76 -5.28 -12.52
CA VAL A 40 -2.04 -5.19 -11.24
C VAL A 40 -0.56 -5.03 -11.50
N ALA A 41 0.09 -4.14 -10.74
CA ALA A 41 1.55 -4.01 -10.74
C ALA A 41 2.09 -4.26 -9.33
N THR A 42 3.09 -5.15 -9.22
CA THR A 42 3.75 -5.46 -7.95
C THR A 42 5.24 -5.72 -8.15
N LEU A 43 6.04 -5.49 -7.12
CA LEU A 43 7.48 -5.78 -7.11
C LEU A 43 7.80 -7.19 -6.60
N SER A 44 6.85 -7.79 -5.89
CA SER A 44 6.92 -9.19 -5.43
C SER A 44 5.49 -9.70 -5.22
N SER A 45 5.16 -10.82 -5.86
CA SER A 45 3.84 -11.47 -5.82
C SER A 45 3.84 -12.70 -4.91
N CYS A 46 2.64 -13.19 -4.60
CA CYS A 46 2.38 -14.50 -4.02
C CYS A 46 1.52 -15.36 -4.98
N GLU A 47 1.49 -16.66 -4.76
CA GLU A 47 0.73 -17.60 -5.59
C GLU A 47 -0.76 -17.26 -5.64
N GLU A 48 -1.34 -16.82 -4.54
CA GLU A 48 -2.75 -16.47 -4.46
C GLU A 48 -3.11 -15.28 -5.37
N LEU A 49 -2.21 -14.26 -5.45
CA LEU A 49 -2.41 -13.15 -6.36
C LEU A 49 -2.29 -13.59 -7.82
N GLU A 50 -1.28 -14.42 -8.13
CA GLU A 50 -1.07 -14.91 -9.49
C GLU A 50 -2.25 -15.72 -9.99
N HIS A 51 -2.74 -16.66 -9.17
CA HIS A 51 -3.93 -17.46 -9.47
C HIS A 51 -5.19 -16.58 -9.65
N LEU A 52 -5.40 -15.62 -8.77
CA LEU A 52 -6.54 -14.70 -8.87
C LEU A 52 -6.47 -13.84 -10.14
N CYS A 53 -5.27 -13.40 -10.52
CA CYS A 53 -5.09 -12.65 -11.76
C CYS A 53 -5.38 -13.52 -12.99
N GLU A 54 -4.97 -14.78 -12.99
CA GLU A 54 -5.30 -15.74 -14.06
C GLU A 54 -6.80 -16.02 -14.15
N GLU A 55 -7.45 -16.28 -13.00
CA GLU A 55 -8.89 -16.58 -12.94
C GLU A 55 -9.77 -15.43 -13.45
N HIS A 56 -9.37 -14.19 -13.17
CA HIS A 56 -10.14 -13.00 -13.53
C HIS A 56 -9.60 -12.23 -14.74
N GLU A 57 -8.69 -12.83 -15.51
CA GLU A 57 -8.07 -12.23 -16.71
C GLU A 57 -7.43 -10.86 -16.42
N ILE A 58 -6.85 -10.69 -15.22
CA ILE A 58 -6.16 -9.47 -14.79
C ILE A 58 -4.71 -9.53 -15.24
N ASN A 59 -4.26 -8.53 -16.01
CA ASN A 59 -2.86 -8.44 -16.41
C ASN A 59 -1.96 -8.12 -15.22
N LEU A 60 -0.91 -8.93 -15.00
CA LEU A 60 0.00 -8.79 -13.87
C LEU A 60 1.39 -8.33 -14.33
N TYR A 61 1.76 -7.09 -13.95
CA TYR A 61 3.10 -6.54 -14.15
C TYR A 61 3.96 -6.85 -12.93
N LYS A 62 5.00 -7.65 -13.10
CA LYS A 62 6.00 -7.94 -12.06
C LYS A 62 7.40 -8.01 -12.65
N PRO A 63 8.46 -7.71 -11.87
CA PRO A 63 9.81 -7.90 -12.33
C PRO A 63 10.13 -9.40 -12.42
N ARG A 64 11.10 -9.74 -13.26
CA ARG A 64 11.58 -11.12 -13.38
C ARG A 64 12.11 -11.65 -12.04
N ASP A 65 12.91 -10.82 -11.35
CA ASP A 65 13.44 -11.13 -10.03
C ASP A 65 12.68 -10.31 -8.99
N PRO A 66 12.01 -10.96 -8.01
CA PRO A 66 11.27 -10.25 -6.97
C PRO A 66 12.14 -9.25 -6.21
N TRP A 67 11.60 -8.05 -5.97
CA TRP A 67 12.28 -7.04 -5.18
C TRP A 67 11.75 -7.02 -3.75
N PHE A 68 12.67 -6.88 -2.80
CA PHE A 68 12.38 -6.66 -1.38
C PHE A 68 13.15 -5.45 -0.87
N PRO A 69 12.60 -4.72 0.13
CA PRO A 69 13.27 -3.57 0.69
C PRO A 69 14.60 -3.98 1.34
N PRO A 70 15.72 -3.32 1.00
CA PRO A 70 17.00 -3.58 1.64
C PRO A 70 16.94 -3.19 3.13
N ASN A 71 17.31 -4.12 4.00
CA ASN A 71 17.24 -3.97 5.46
C ASN A 71 18.63 -3.83 6.09
N SER A 72 19.30 -2.71 5.84
CA SER A 72 20.59 -2.39 6.50
C SER A 72 20.63 -0.93 6.95
N ALA A 73 21.46 -0.61 7.95
CA ALA A 73 21.66 0.76 8.41
C ALA A 73 22.17 1.67 7.29
N ILE A 74 23.05 1.16 6.42
CA ILE A 74 23.58 1.88 5.26
C ILE A 74 22.46 2.18 4.25
N SER A 75 21.55 1.23 4.02
CA SER A 75 20.41 1.43 3.10
C SER A 75 19.47 2.55 3.58
N GLN A 76 19.31 2.70 4.89
CA GLN A 76 18.50 3.78 5.47
C GLN A 76 19.14 5.16 5.27
N ILE A 77 20.46 5.28 5.46
CA ILE A 77 21.19 6.56 5.28
C ILE A 77 21.05 7.07 3.84
N PHE A 78 21.19 6.20 2.85
CA PHE A 78 21.17 6.55 1.44
C PHE A 78 19.77 6.51 0.80
N ASP A 79 18.74 6.22 1.59
CA ASP A 79 17.38 5.98 1.08
C ASP A 79 17.38 4.98 -0.09
N SER A 80 18.09 3.88 0.11
CA SER A 80 18.27 2.85 -0.92
C SER A 80 16.95 2.16 -1.28
N VAL A 81 16.00 2.13 -0.35
CA VAL A 81 14.65 1.58 -0.59
C VAL A 81 13.99 2.32 -1.76
N HIS A 82 13.94 3.65 -1.72
CA HIS A 82 13.34 4.44 -2.80
C HIS A 82 14.08 4.24 -4.13
N ARG A 83 15.41 4.30 -4.12
CA ARG A 83 16.22 4.16 -5.35
C ARG A 83 16.10 2.77 -5.98
N THR A 84 16.19 1.71 -5.18
CA THR A 84 16.13 0.34 -5.68
C THR A 84 14.73 -0.06 -6.11
N SER A 85 13.69 0.39 -5.40
CA SER A 85 12.30 0.18 -5.82
C SER A 85 11.99 0.89 -7.14
N LYS A 86 12.51 2.10 -7.35
CA LYS A 86 12.37 2.81 -8.63
C LYS A 86 12.96 2.03 -9.80
N GLN A 87 14.10 1.38 -9.60
CA GLN A 87 14.70 0.52 -10.61
C GLN A 87 13.88 -0.77 -10.80
N ALA A 88 13.37 -1.36 -9.71
CA ALA A 88 12.54 -2.55 -9.78
C ALA A 88 11.24 -2.30 -10.55
N TRP A 89 10.56 -1.17 -10.32
CA TRP A 89 9.37 -0.78 -11.09
C TRP A 89 9.66 -0.64 -12.59
N LYS A 90 10.84 -0.14 -12.97
CA LYS A 90 11.24 -0.06 -14.39
C LYS A 90 11.44 -1.43 -15.03
N ASN A 91 11.69 -2.45 -14.23
CA ASN A 91 11.91 -3.82 -14.67
C ASN A 91 10.64 -4.68 -14.65
N CYS A 92 9.47 -4.09 -14.39
CA CYS A 92 8.18 -4.78 -14.39
C CYS A 92 7.62 -4.96 -15.82
N GLY A 93 8.27 -5.79 -16.63
CA GLY A 93 7.83 -6.08 -18.00
C GLY A 93 7.63 -4.80 -18.83
N SER A 94 6.48 -4.69 -19.48
CA SER A 94 6.10 -3.54 -20.31
C SER A 94 5.46 -2.40 -19.51
N LEU A 95 5.40 -2.44 -18.17
CA LEU A 95 4.72 -1.44 -17.35
C LEU A 95 5.06 0.01 -17.75
N ILE A 96 6.34 0.30 -17.96
CA ILE A 96 6.78 1.68 -18.28
C ILE A 96 6.27 2.17 -19.62
N SER A 97 6.20 1.29 -20.63
CA SER A 97 5.63 1.65 -21.94
C SER A 97 4.11 1.80 -21.87
N ASP A 98 3.46 1.02 -21.03
CA ASP A 98 2.01 0.91 -20.98
C ASP A 98 1.39 1.91 -19.98
N ILE A 99 2.18 2.44 -19.04
CA ILE A 99 1.66 3.25 -17.92
C ILE A 99 0.86 4.48 -18.37
N ALA A 100 1.20 5.08 -19.51
CA ALA A 100 0.47 6.24 -20.03
C ALA A 100 -0.90 5.89 -20.63
N SER A 101 -1.15 4.63 -20.97
CA SER A 101 -2.41 4.16 -21.56
C SER A 101 -3.52 3.98 -20.53
N PHE A 102 -3.19 3.81 -19.25
CA PHE A 102 -4.21 3.66 -18.20
C PHE A 102 -5.00 4.95 -17.98
N ASP A 103 -6.31 4.79 -17.75
CA ASP A 103 -7.22 5.90 -17.45
C ASP A 103 -7.19 6.28 -15.98
N TYR A 104 -7.05 5.28 -15.09
CA TYR A 104 -7.10 5.44 -13.64
C TYR A 104 -5.97 4.68 -12.94
N PHE A 105 -5.57 5.21 -11.78
CA PHE A 105 -4.53 4.63 -10.94
C PHE A 105 -5.03 4.47 -9.51
N HIS A 106 -4.83 3.28 -8.93
CA HIS A 106 -5.06 2.99 -7.52
C HIS A 106 -3.78 2.47 -6.90
N ILE A 107 -3.11 3.29 -6.09
CA ILE A 107 -1.85 2.97 -5.45
C ILE A 107 -2.10 2.68 -3.97
N ILE A 108 -1.65 1.51 -3.50
CA ILE A 108 -1.73 1.11 -2.10
C ILE A 108 -0.35 1.30 -1.48
N SER A 109 -0.30 2.02 -0.35
CA SER A 109 0.96 2.25 0.37
C SER A 109 1.59 0.96 0.87
N GLY A 110 2.88 1.01 1.10
CA GLY A 110 3.74 -0.10 1.51
C GLY A 110 5.14 0.06 0.93
N ASP A 111 5.96 -0.98 0.99
CA ASP A 111 7.31 -0.91 0.47
C ASP A 111 7.33 -0.58 -1.03
N GLY A 112 8.12 0.43 -1.41
CA GLY A 112 8.31 0.83 -2.80
C GLY A 112 7.22 1.72 -3.41
N TYR A 113 6.14 2.05 -2.71
CA TYR A 113 5.02 2.85 -3.25
C TYR A 113 5.44 4.26 -3.67
N LEU A 114 6.37 4.90 -2.93
CA LEU A 114 6.84 6.27 -3.27
C LEU A 114 7.39 6.36 -4.69
N ALA A 115 8.16 5.36 -5.11
CA ALA A 115 8.69 5.31 -6.46
C ALA A 115 7.59 5.12 -7.51
N MET A 116 6.52 4.39 -7.18
CA MET A 116 5.35 4.24 -8.04
C MET A 116 4.58 5.57 -8.19
N LEU A 117 4.43 6.36 -7.10
CA LEU A 117 3.81 7.68 -7.18
C LEU A 117 4.51 8.63 -8.17
N GLU A 118 5.82 8.47 -8.33
CA GLU A 118 6.60 9.27 -9.31
C GLU A 118 6.39 8.82 -10.76
N LEU A 119 5.98 7.55 -10.98
CA LEU A 119 5.73 7.00 -12.32
C LEU A 119 4.33 7.35 -12.83
N VAL A 120 3.36 7.57 -11.94
CA VAL A 120 1.99 7.94 -12.33
C VAL A 120 1.99 9.25 -13.10
N PRO A 121 1.47 9.30 -14.33
CA PRO A 121 1.40 10.53 -15.12
C PRO A 121 0.57 11.62 -14.41
N SER A 122 1.07 12.85 -14.40
CA SER A 122 0.49 13.94 -13.61
C SER A 122 -0.92 14.37 -14.00
N GLY A 123 -1.32 14.12 -15.24
CA GLY A 123 -2.66 14.48 -15.74
C GLY A 123 -3.73 13.39 -15.54
N LYS A 124 -3.34 12.21 -15.05
CA LYS A 124 -4.27 11.08 -14.90
C LYS A 124 -4.90 11.06 -13.51
N PRO A 125 -6.20 10.70 -13.41
CA PRO A 125 -6.86 10.45 -12.13
C PRO A 125 -6.14 9.36 -11.34
N ALA A 126 -5.86 9.64 -10.06
CA ALA A 126 -5.13 8.71 -9.22
C ALA A 126 -5.63 8.73 -7.78
N HIS A 127 -5.72 7.57 -7.18
CA HIS A 127 -6.05 7.38 -5.76
C HIS A 127 -4.86 6.76 -5.04
N LEU A 128 -4.40 7.42 -3.97
CA LEU A 128 -3.47 6.85 -3.01
C LEU A 128 -4.22 6.35 -1.78
N TYR A 129 -4.31 5.04 -1.62
CA TYR A 129 -4.80 4.42 -0.40
C TYR A 129 -3.63 4.29 0.59
N LEU A 130 -3.51 5.28 1.45
CA LEU A 130 -2.41 5.39 2.40
C LEU A 130 -2.81 4.73 3.71
N LEU A 131 -2.45 3.45 3.87
CA LEU A 131 -2.82 2.60 5.01
C LEU A 131 -2.33 3.17 6.33
N GLU A 132 -1.12 3.74 6.33
CA GLU A 132 -0.54 4.52 7.42
C GLU A 132 0.68 5.31 6.90
N PRO A 133 1.02 6.47 7.50
CA PRO A 133 2.32 7.09 7.28
C PRO A 133 3.43 6.11 7.65
N HIS A 134 4.58 6.16 6.96
CA HIS A 134 5.65 5.19 7.15
C HIS A 134 6.15 5.20 8.60
N ARG A 135 5.71 4.21 9.42
CA ARG A 135 5.96 4.15 10.86
C ARG A 135 7.45 4.26 11.21
N GLY A 136 8.30 3.53 10.49
CA GLY A 136 9.75 3.57 10.70
C GLY A 136 10.39 4.94 10.47
N LEU A 137 9.72 5.85 9.75
CA LEU A 137 10.19 7.21 9.52
C LEU A 137 9.59 8.22 10.50
N HIS A 138 8.31 8.07 10.86
CA HIS A 138 7.53 9.11 11.54
C HIS A 138 7.14 8.75 12.98
N GLU A 139 7.42 7.51 13.44
CA GLU A 139 7.10 7.08 14.79
C GLU A 139 8.35 6.73 15.61
N ASP A 140 8.47 7.31 16.79
CA ASP A 140 9.57 7.01 17.71
C ASP A 140 9.46 5.60 18.33
N SER A 141 8.26 5.02 18.36
CA SER A 141 8.01 3.70 18.98
C SER A 141 8.87 2.58 18.37
N LEU A 142 9.07 2.57 17.06
CA LEU A 142 9.89 1.58 16.37
C LEU A 142 11.40 1.75 16.61
N HIS A 143 11.83 2.89 17.18
CA HIS A 143 13.21 3.18 17.54
C HIS A 143 13.52 2.89 19.00
N ARG A 144 12.58 2.26 19.73
CA ARG A 144 12.72 1.88 21.14
C ARG A 144 12.92 0.38 21.30
N ASN A 145 13.58 0.00 22.38
CA ASN A 145 13.66 -1.39 22.84
C ASN A 145 12.35 -1.78 23.56
N LEU A 146 12.21 -3.05 23.90
CA LEU A 146 11.09 -3.57 24.68
C LEU A 146 10.93 -2.86 26.04
N ASN A 147 12.03 -2.39 26.64
CA ASN A 147 12.04 -1.65 27.89
C ASN A 147 11.65 -0.16 27.73
N GLY A 148 11.36 0.29 26.51
CA GLY A 148 11.02 1.68 26.22
C GLY A 148 12.21 2.61 25.96
N ASP A 149 13.46 2.13 26.12
CA ASP A 149 14.66 2.91 25.88
C ASP A 149 14.93 3.10 24.39
N LEU A 150 15.53 4.22 24.03
CA LEU A 150 15.93 4.47 22.63
C LEU A 150 17.06 3.51 22.23
N ARG A 151 16.90 2.82 21.11
CA ARG A 151 17.96 1.95 20.51
C ARG A 151 19.21 2.72 20.11
N ARG A 152 19.05 4.03 19.83
CA ARG A 152 20.12 4.95 19.43
C ARG A 152 19.79 6.35 19.95
N PRO A 153 20.79 7.23 20.14
CA PRO A 153 20.54 8.64 20.44
C PRO A 153 19.60 9.27 19.39
N LYS A 154 18.62 10.03 19.85
CA LYS A 154 17.58 10.64 18.99
C LYS A 154 18.18 11.48 17.87
N LEU A 155 19.26 12.23 18.16
CA LEU A 155 19.97 13.05 17.18
C LEU A 155 20.52 12.17 16.05
N LEU A 156 21.16 11.06 16.38
CA LEU A 156 21.71 10.13 15.39
C LEU A 156 20.59 9.52 14.51
N THR A 157 19.49 9.09 15.12
CA THR A 157 18.32 8.58 14.40
C THR A 157 17.77 9.63 13.43
N ASN A 158 17.65 10.88 13.87
CA ASN A 158 17.17 11.98 13.03
C ASN A 158 18.09 12.25 11.83
N ILE A 159 19.41 12.22 12.03
CA ILE A 159 20.38 12.38 10.93
C ILE A 159 20.26 11.22 9.93
N LEU A 160 20.22 9.98 10.42
CA LEU A 160 20.14 8.78 9.58
C LEU A 160 18.85 8.74 8.71
N LEU A 161 17.74 9.17 9.27
CA LEU A 161 16.43 9.10 8.59
C LEU A 161 16.07 10.41 7.85
N SER A 162 16.85 11.44 7.97
CA SER A 162 16.52 12.79 7.44
C SER A 162 16.21 12.78 5.95
N ARG A 163 17.02 12.06 5.16
CA ARG A 163 16.84 11.95 3.71
C ARG A 163 15.58 11.19 3.33
N ALA A 164 15.35 10.03 3.96
CA ALA A 164 14.18 9.21 3.70
C ALA A 164 12.88 9.94 4.12
N ARG A 165 12.88 10.60 5.29
CA ARG A 165 11.76 11.45 5.74
C ARG A 165 11.48 12.59 4.76
N LYS A 166 12.52 13.28 4.31
CA LYS A 166 12.36 14.38 3.34
C LYS A 166 11.76 13.88 2.02
N ASN A 167 12.23 12.75 1.51
CA ASN A 167 11.70 12.16 0.29
C ASN A 167 10.25 11.74 0.45
N ASP A 168 9.92 11.04 1.52
CA ASP A 168 8.55 10.61 1.85
C ASP A 168 7.60 11.83 1.90
N LEU A 169 7.91 12.82 2.72
CA LEU A 169 7.11 14.04 2.82
C LEU A 169 6.97 14.78 1.48
N THR A 170 8.07 14.89 0.72
CA THR A 170 8.07 15.63 -0.54
C THR A 170 7.23 14.94 -1.61
N ILE A 171 7.38 13.63 -1.75
CA ILE A 171 6.71 12.85 -2.79
C ILE A 171 5.22 12.76 -2.50
N VAL A 172 4.81 12.43 -1.26
CA VAL A 172 3.40 12.33 -0.87
C VAL A 172 2.70 13.69 -1.00
N LYS A 173 3.30 14.77 -0.48
CA LYS A 173 2.73 16.13 -0.62
C LYS A 173 2.63 16.58 -2.07
N ARG A 174 3.64 16.29 -2.90
CA ARG A 174 3.60 16.61 -4.34
C ARG A 174 2.49 15.84 -5.05
N PHE A 175 2.32 14.57 -4.71
CA PHE A 175 1.27 13.74 -5.26
C PHE A 175 -0.13 14.26 -4.85
N GLY A 176 -0.36 14.53 -3.58
CA GLY A 176 -1.64 15.05 -3.06
C GLY A 176 -2.04 16.45 -3.56
N ARG A 177 -1.07 17.24 -4.09
CA ARG A 177 -1.35 18.56 -4.69
C ARG A 177 -1.83 18.51 -6.14
N ARG A 178 -1.84 17.33 -6.77
CA ARG A 178 -2.35 17.18 -8.14
C ARG A 178 -3.86 17.31 -8.15
N THR A 179 -4.43 17.99 -9.15
CA THR A 179 -5.86 18.27 -9.23
C THR A 179 -6.75 17.03 -9.34
N ASN A 180 -6.22 15.95 -9.94
CA ASN A 180 -6.96 14.71 -10.19
C ASN A 180 -6.53 13.59 -9.23
N THR A 181 -6.10 13.94 -8.01
CA THR A 181 -5.61 12.96 -7.04
C THR A 181 -6.47 12.97 -5.78
N ILE A 182 -6.79 11.78 -5.30
CA ILE A 182 -7.44 11.55 -4.01
C ILE A 182 -6.46 10.78 -3.13
N ILE A 183 -6.36 11.18 -1.86
CA ILE A 183 -5.68 10.40 -0.82
C ILE A 183 -6.73 9.99 0.20
N SER A 184 -6.71 8.74 0.62
CA SER A 184 -7.56 8.27 1.73
C SER A 184 -6.78 7.37 2.68
N GLY A 185 -7.15 7.43 3.96
CA GLY A 185 -6.72 6.46 4.98
C GLY A 185 -7.59 5.21 4.96
N ASN A 186 -7.22 4.21 5.77
CA ASN A 186 -8.06 3.02 5.99
C ASN A 186 -9.03 3.18 7.19
N SER A 187 -8.92 4.27 7.92
CA SER A 187 -9.73 4.60 9.10
C SER A 187 -9.63 6.08 9.41
N SER A 188 -10.53 6.59 10.25
CA SER A 188 -10.47 7.96 10.77
C SER A 188 -9.16 8.22 11.54
N TYR A 189 -8.65 7.23 12.27
CA TYR A 189 -7.34 7.32 12.92
C TYR A 189 -6.22 7.56 11.90
N THR A 190 -6.19 6.77 10.83
CA THR A 190 -5.18 6.93 9.78
C THR A 190 -5.32 8.27 9.05
N ALA A 191 -6.54 8.74 8.76
CA ALA A 191 -6.76 10.04 8.17
C ALA A 191 -6.20 11.18 9.04
N ASN A 192 -6.40 11.11 10.37
CA ASN A 192 -5.80 12.05 11.30
C ASN A 192 -4.26 11.98 11.30
N ARG A 193 -3.69 10.78 11.25
CA ARG A 193 -2.22 10.60 11.15
C ARG A 193 -1.66 11.16 9.83
N ILE A 194 -2.38 11.03 8.73
CA ILE A 194 -2.02 11.62 7.42
C ILE A 194 -1.98 13.15 7.55
N LYS A 195 -2.99 13.75 8.20
CA LYS A 195 -3.02 15.19 8.46
C LYS A 195 -1.83 15.63 9.32
N GLU A 196 -1.53 14.92 10.40
CA GLU A 196 -0.42 15.23 11.30
C GLU A 196 0.95 15.17 10.60
N VAL A 197 1.19 14.15 9.77
CA VAL A 197 2.49 13.92 9.15
C VAL A 197 2.66 14.70 7.86
N TYR A 198 1.65 14.69 6.98
CA TYR A 198 1.75 15.27 5.65
C TYR A 198 1.04 16.61 5.51
N ASP A 199 0.28 17.05 6.51
CA ASP A 199 -0.58 18.26 6.43
C ASP A 199 -1.56 18.19 5.24
N ILE A 200 -2.17 17.00 5.05
CA ILE A 200 -3.16 16.72 4.02
C ILE A 200 -4.45 16.32 4.71
N ASP A 201 -5.53 17.06 4.44
CA ASP A 201 -6.88 16.65 4.83
C ASP A 201 -7.36 15.58 3.86
N CYS A 202 -7.82 14.46 4.38
CA CYS A 202 -8.33 13.37 3.57
C CYS A 202 -9.44 12.60 4.30
N ASP A 203 -10.28 11.95 3.52
CA ASP A 203 -11.27 11.00 4.01
C ASP A 203 -10.63 9.62 4.25
N TYR A 204 -11.45 8.67 4.66
CA TYR A 204 -11.02 7.29 4.85
C TYR A 204 -11.97 6.31 4.14
N LEU A 205 -11.37 5.21 3.70
CA LEU A 205 -12.06 4.09 3.07
C LEU A 205 -11.77 2.83 3.89
N HIS A 206 -12.79 2.31 4.55
CA HIS A 206 -12.61 1.09 5.35
C HIS A 206 -12.23 -0.11 4.48
N PRO A 207 -11.39 -1.04 5.00
CA PRO A 207 -11.13 -2.31 4.35
C PRO A 207 -12.41 -3.10 4.10
N CYS A 208 -12.45 -3.83 3.00
CA CYS A 208 -13.57 -4.70 2.67
C CYS A 208 -13.63 -5.92 3.60
N VAL A 209 -14.83 -6.25 4.05
CA VAL A 209 -15.12 -7.48 4.79
C VAL A 209 -16.18 -8.26 4.02
N ASP A 210 -15.88 -9.51 3.69
CA ASP A 210 -16.89 -10.38 3.13
C ASP A 210 -17.79 -10.90 4.27
N ALA A 211 -19.01 -10.37 4.33
CA ALA A 211 -19.98 -10.78 5.34
C ALA A 211 -20.31 -12.29 5.27
N ASN A 212 -20.22 -12.91 4.08
CA ASN A 212 -20.50 -14.32 3.90
C ASN A 212 -19.46 -15.23 4.58
N GLU A 213 -18.21 -14.79 4.71
CA GLU A 213 -17.19 -15.53 5.47
C GLU A 213 -17.58 -15.72 6.95
N TYR A 214 -18.46 -14.86 7.49
CA TYR A 214 -18.83 -14.85 8.91
C TYR A 214 -20.23 -15.40 9.19
N THR A 215 -21.09 -15.54 8.19
CA THR A 215 -22.48 -15.98 8.39
C THR A 215 -22.65 -17.50 8.52
N SER A 216 -21.69 -18.30 8.07
CA SER A 216 -21.80 -19.76 8.09
C SER A 216 -21.39 -20.42 9.41
N SER A 217 -20.80 -19.69 10.35
CA SER A 217 -20.22 -20.30 11.58
C SER A 217 -21.02 -20.04 12.86
N THR A 218 -22.16 -19.32 12.81
CA THR A 218 -22.85 -18.87 14.03
C THR A 218 -23.60 -19.97 14.76
N ASN A 219 -23.81 -21.15 14.18
CA ASN A 219 -24.67 -22.17 14.80
C ASN A 219 -23.95 -23.16 15.72
N ASN A 220 -22.61 -23.19 15.81
CA ASN A 220 -21.91 -24.20 16.63
C ASN A 220 -20.59 -23.71 17.28
N VAL A 221 -20.37 -22.41 17.45
CA VAL A 221 -19.18 -21.95 18.18
C VAL A 221 -19.45 -21.97 19.68
N THR A 222 -19.02 -23.03 20.34
CA THR A 222 -18.90 -23.04 21.80
C THR A 222 -17.87 -21.97 22.19
N ASN A 223 -18.27 -21.00 23.00
CA ASN A 223 -17.34 -19.99 23.50
C ASN A 223 -16.15 -20.69 24.20
N PRO A 224 -14.92 -20.62 23.66
CA PRO A 224 -13.76 -21.28 24.27
C PRO A 224 -13.35 -20.66 25.61
N TYR A 225 -13.96 -19.50 25.95
CA TYR A 225 -13.68 -18.76 27.19
C TYR A 225 -14.99 -18.45 27.95
N PRO A 226 -15.74 -19.45 28.44
CA PRO A 226 -17.07 -19.26 29.00
C PRO A 226 -17.10 -18.34 30.23
N ASN A 227 -15.96 -18.12 30.87
CA ASN A 227 -15.81 -17.31 32.09
C ASN A 227 -15.08 -15.99 31.88
N SER A 228 -14.76 -15.60 30.66
CA SER A 228 -14.14 -14.31 30.37
C SER A 228 -15.17 -13.33 29.80
N SER A 229 -15.18 -12.09 30.31
CA SER A 229 -15.87 -10.98 29.67
C SER A 229 -15.17 -10.71 28.34
N VAL A 230 -15.71 -11.27 27.25
CA VAL A 230 -15.24 -10.95 25.91
C VAL A 230 -15.67 -9.53 25.62
N MET A 231 -14.72 -8.59 25.52
CA MET A 231 -15.00 -7.30 24.90
C MET A 231 -15.35 -7.58 23.43
N GLN A 232 -16.63 -7.46 23.10
CA GLN A 232 -17.06 -7.37 21.71
C GLN A 232 -16.63 -5.98 21.20
N TYR A 233 -15.61 -5.94 20.37
CA TYR A 233 -15.38 -4.79 19.53
C TYR A 233 -16.40 -4.82 18.39
N VAL A 234 -17.40 -3.96 18.50
CA VAL A 234 -18.31 -3.62 17.41
C VAL A 234 -17.64 -2.55 16.55
#